data_7f0e0dcc5ff96eefebaa80a975c8ac17
#
_entry.id   7f0e0dcc5ff96eefebaa80a975c8ac17
#
_cell.length_a   1.000
_cell.length_b   1.000
_cell.length_c   1.000
_cell.angle_alpha   90.00
_cell.angle_beta   90.00
_cell.angle_gamma   90.00
#
_symmetry.space_group_name_H-M   'P 1'
#
loop_
_entity.id
_entity.type
_entity.pdbx_description
1 polymer ?
#
loop_
_entity_poly.entity_id
_entity_poly.type
_entity_poly.pdbx_seq_one_letter_code
_entity_poly.pdbx_strand_id
1 'polypeptide(L)'
;MVSRRNFLSGSGAALLGAALVSKAGAASLPEAPTMTTAAMQPPLVPPAGRPYTPVATLNGWSLPWRMKNGWKEFHLIAEPVVRELAPGMSAHLWGYNGQAPGPTIEAVEGDKVRIFVTNRLPEYTTVHWHGMLLPCGMDGVGGLTQPHIPPGKTFVYEFQLEKHGTFMYHPHADEMVQMAMGMMGSFIVHPKDPGVMRVDRDFVFIMSAYDIDPGSFTPRVNEMTDFNIWTWNARVFPGIDALPVRAGDRVRIRVGNLTMTNHPIHLHGYQFEVVGTDGGWIQPSARWPEVTADVAVGQMRAIEFTANRPGDWAFHCHKSHHTMNAMGHQVPNLIGVPQQDLAKRINRLVPDYMAMGSTGGSMGGMEMPLPDNTLPMMAGTGPFGALEMGGMFSVVKVREGLGRNDYRDPGWFRHPQGTVAYEYTGELPG
;
A
#
# COMPACT_ATOMS: atom_id res chain seq x y z
N MET A 1 -44.48 -19.06 -18.06
CA MET A 1 -44.07 -18.88 -19.48
C MET A 1 -44.62 -17.55 -19.95
N VAL A 2 -43.85 -16.49 -19.97
CA VAL A 2 -44.19 -15.25 -20.68
C VAL A 2 -42.93 -14.80 -21.41
N SER A 3 -43.09 -14.67 -22.72
CA SER A 3 -42.09 -14.48 -23.76
C SER A 3 -41.49 -13.10 -23.76
N ARG A 4 -40.16 -13.06 -23.90
CA ARG A 4 -39.41 -11.86 -24.34
C ARG A 4 -39.71 -11.65 -25.83
N ARG A 5 -40.24 -10.47 -26.19
CA ARG A 5 -40.01 -9.76 -27.47
C ARG A 5 -40.84 -8.48 -27.54
N ASN A 6 -40.21 -7.47 -28.14
CA ASN A 6 -40.75 -6.20 -28.65
C ASN A 6 -40.64 -4.98 -27.72
N PHE A 7 -39.57 -4.26 -27.91
CA PHE A 7 -39.61 -2.78 -27.97
C PHE A 7 -38.47 -2.27 -28.88
N LEU A 8 -38.78 -2.19 -30.15
CA LEU A 8 -38.06 -1.33 -31.12
C LEU A 8 -39.13 -0.67 -31.98
N SER A 9 -39.23 0.63 -31.87
CA SER A 9 -39.49 1.59 -32.97
C SER A 9 -40.12 2.87 -32.40
N GLY A 10 -39.47 3.98 -32.65
CA GLY A 10 -39.96 5.32 -32.35
C GLY A 10 -38.90 6.33 -32.79
N SER A 11 -38.88 6.60 -34.10
CA SER A 11 -38.07 7.67 -34.71
C SER A 11 -38.63 9.04 -34.39
N GLY A 12 -37.76 10.06 -34.24
CA GLY A 12 -38.12 11.39 -34.69
C GLY A 12 -37.84 12.54 -33.72
N ALA A 13 -37.04 13.40 -34.23
CA ALA A 13 -36.95 14.86 -34.10
C ALA A 13 -35.71 15.41 -33.42
N ALA A 14 -34.79 15.83 -34.24
CA ALA A 14 -33.69 16.71 -33.86
C ALA A 14 -34.22 18.12 -33.52
N LEU A 15 -33.85 18.63 -32.34
CA LEU A 15 -33.91 20.04 -32.02
C LEU A 15 -32.50 20.48 -31.59
N LEU A 16 -31.88 21.28 -32.43
CA LEU A 16 -30.67 22.03 -32.13
C LEU A 16 -30.97 23.02 -30.99
N GLY A 17 -30.45 22.69 -29.81
CA GLY A 17 -30.33 23.62 -28.70
C GLY A 17 -28.86 23.93 -28.47
N ALA A 18 -28.40 25.13 -28.92
CA ALA A 18 -27.10 25.63 -28.55
C ALA A 18 -27.08 25.92 -27.03
N ALA A 19 -26.52 25.00 -26.25
CA ALA A 19 -26.25 25.24 -24.85
C ALA A 19 -24.93 26.01 -24.72
N LEU A 20 -25.03 27.20 -24.20
CA LEU A 20 -23.94 28.01 -23.68
C LEU A 20 -23.21 27.19 -22.61
N VAL A 21 -22.02 26.68 -22.93
CA VAL A 21 -21.09 26.13 -21.92
C VAL A 21 -20.55 27.34 -21.16
N SER A 22 -21.17 27.61 -20.00
CA SER A 22 -20.54 28.46 -19.00
C SER A 22 -19.28 27.76 -18.54
N LYS A 23 -18.12 28.39 -18.71
CA LYS A 23 -16.88 28.01 -18.03
C LYS A 23 -17.12 28.08 -16.52
N ALA A 24 -17.52 26.95 -15.92
CA ALA A 24 -17.38 26.79 -14.49
C ALA A 24 -15.86 26.80 -14.22
N GLY A 25 -15.38 27.83 -13.53
CA GLY A 25 -14.01 27.92 -13.09
C GLY A 25 -13.64 26.64 -12.36
N ALA A 26 -12.57 25.97 -12.82
CA ALA A 26 -11.97 24.90 -12.05
C ALA A 26 -11.56 25.50 -10.70
N ALA A 27 -12.32 25.16 -9.66
CA ALA A 27 -11.88 25.42 -8.30
C ALA A 27 -10.56 24.65 -8.15
N SER A 28 -9.46 25.38 -7.97
CA SER A 28 -8.17 24.78 -7.62
C SER A 28 -8.38 23.94 -6.38
N LEU A 29 -8.20 22.62 -6.51
CA LEU A 29 -8.11 21.75 -5.35
C LEU A 29 -7.01 22.34 -4.43
N PRO A 30 -7.21 22.35 -3.11
CA PRO A 30 -6.17 22.81 -2.21
C PRO A 30 -4.92 21.97 -2.48
N GLU A 31 -3.79 22.64 -2.71
CA GLU A 31 -2.48 21.99 -2.80
C GLU A 31 -2.35 21.01 -1.63
N ALA A 32 -2.12 19.75 -1.94
CA ALA A 32 -1.77 18.78 -0.90
C ALA A 32 -0.57 19.36 -0.14
N PRO A 33 -0.63 19.45 1.20
CA PRO A 33 0.48 19.99 1.96
C PRO A 33 1.73 19.23 1.55
N THR A 34 2.75 19.95 1.07
CA THR A 34 4.07 19.38 0.80
C THR A 34 4.56 18.81 2.12
N MET A 35 4.41 17.51 2.30
CA MET A 35 4.84 16.80 3.49
C MET A 35 6.37 16.76 3.49
N THR A 36 6.97 17.81 4.01
CA THR A 36 8.27 17.63 4.67
C THR A 36 8.11 16.45 5.61
N THR A 37 8.98 15.43 5.48
CA THR A 37 9.07 14.24 6.33
C THR A 37 8.27 14.42 7.60
N ALA A 38 7.06 13.83 7.64
CA ALA A 38 6.07 14.12 8.67
C ALA A 38 6.78 14.08 10.01
N ALA A 39 6.65 15.15 10.78
CA ALA A 39 7.20 15.18 12.12
C ALA A 39 6.62 13.96 12.83
N MET A 40 7.45 12.94 13.05
CA MET A 40 7.02 11.71 13.71
C MET A 40 6.37 12.12 15.03
N GLN A 41 5.18 11.60 15.29
CA GLN A 41 4.54 11.83 16.57
C GLN A 41 5.50 11.44 17.70
N PRO A 42 5.49 12.16 18.82
CA PRO A 42 6.30 11.76 19.96
C PRO A 42 5.97 10.31 20.34
N PRO A 43 6.95 9.52 20.74
CA PRO A 43 6.72 8.13 21.11
C PRO A 43 5.62 8.00 22.16
N LEU A 44 4.72 7.05 22.00
CA LEU A 44 3.74 6.73 23.02
C LEU A 44 4.45 6.25 24.28
N VAL A 45 4.05 6.75 25.44
CA VAL A 45 4.62 6.36 26.73
C VAL A 45 3.66 5.38 27.41
N PRO A 46 4.02 4.10 27.54
CA PRO A 46 3.21 3.14 28.29
C PRO A 46 3.29 3.40 29.79
N PRO A 47 2.33 2.89 30.59
CA PRO A 47 2.34 3.04 32.04
C PRO A 47 3.65 2.57 32.71
N ALA A 48 4.38 1.62 32.11
CA ALA A 48 5.65 1.09 32.60
C ALA A 48 6.90 1.93 32.25
N GLY A 49 6.75 3.12 31.66
CA GLY A 49 7.77 4.17 31.73
C GLY A 49 8.76 4.30 30.56
N ARG A 50 8.81 3.41 29.56
CA ARG A 50 9.66 3.64 28.37
C ARG A 50 8.82 3.85 27.11
N PRO A 51 9.07 4.92 26.34
CA PRO A 51 8.30 5.18 25.13
C PRO A 51 8.46 4.04 24.11
N TYR A 52 7.40 3.77 23.36
CA TYR A 52 7.46 2.88 22.21
C TYR A 52 8.23 3.53 21.06
N THR A 53 8.84 2.70 20.21
CA THR A 53 9.28 3.14 18.89
C THR A 53 8.03 3.44 18.07
N PRO A 54 7.87 4.68 17.57
CA PRO A 54 6.73 5.01 16.71
C PRO A 54 6.73 4.12 15.47
N VAL A 55 5.54 3.80 14.98
CA VAL A 55 5.41 3.06 13.73
C VAL A 55 5.67 4.01 12.55
N ALA A 56 6.61 3.64 11.70
CA ALA A 56 6.89 4.36 10.47
C ALA A 56 5.92 3.91 9.38
N THR A 57 5.01 4.79 8.98
CA THR A 57 4.14 4.60 7.82
C THR A 57 4.83 5.23 6.62
N LEU A 58 5.52 4.40 5.83
CA LEU A 58 6.21 4.87 4.63
C LEU A 58 5.20 5.46 3.64
N ASN A 59 5.56 6.61 3.06
CA ASN A 59 4.70 7.38 2.15
C ASN A 59 3.35 7.81 2.77
N GLY A 60 3.26 7.87 4.08
CA GLY A 60 2.09 8.29 4.84
C GLY A 60 2.46 8.91 6.19
N TRP A 61 1.52 9.03 7.08
CA TRP A 61 1.74 9.57 8.44
C TRP A 61 0.80 8.93 9.46
N SER A 62 1.05 9.17 10.75
CA SER A 62 0.16 8.77 11.84
C SER A 62 -0.85 9.87 12.18
N LEU A 63 -2.08 9.47 12.48
CA LEU A 63 -3.16 10.41 12.83
C LEU A 63 -2.85 11.10 14.17
N PRO A 64 -2.79 12.44 14.21
CA PRO A 64 -2.58 13.17 15.45
C PRO A 64 -3.78 12.99 16.41
N TRP A 65 -3.48 13.02 17.71
CA TRP A 65 -4.47 12.84 18.76
C TRP A 65 -4.25 13.84 19.90
N ARG A 66 -5.26 14.00 20.73
CA ARG A 66 -5.18 14.77 21.97
C ARG A 66 -5.82 14.03 23.12
N MET A 67 -5.33 14.28 24.33
CA MET A 67 -6.02 13.79 25.55
C MET A 67 -7.08 14.79 26.00
N LYS A 68 -8.30 14.30 26.23
CA LYS A 68 -9.40 15.09 26.80
C LYS A 68 -10.24 14.22 27.73
N ASN A 69 -10.31 14.59 29.00
CA ASN A 69 -11.11 13.90 30.03
C ASN A 69 -10.85 12.38 30.07
N GLY A 70 -9.58 11.95 29.95
CA GLY A 70 -9.19 10.54 29.97
C GLY A 70 -9.41 9.78 28.65
N TRP A 71 -9.87 10.46 27.62
CA TRP A 71 -10.02 9.91 26.28
C TRP A 71 -8.89 10.38 25.36
N LYS A 72 -8.35 9.46 24.58
CA LYS A 72 -7.46 9.76 23.44
C LYS A 72 -8.35 10.03 22.23
N GLU A 73 -8.49 11.32 21.87
CA GLU A 73 -9.37 11.76 20.80
C GLU A 73 -8.64 11.83 19.47
N PHE A 74 -9.21 11.19 18.44
CA PHE A 74 -8.79 11.23 17.05
C PHE A 74 -9.89 11.83 16.16
N HIS A 75 -9.52 12.38 15.01
CA HIS A 75 -10.47 12.85 14.02
C HIS A 75 -10.13 12.32 12.64
N LEU A 76 -10.89 11.33 12.17
CA LEU A 76 -10.87 10.83 10.81
C LEU A 76 -11.84 11.63 9.93
N ILE A 77 -11.37 12.05 8.76
CA ILE A 77 -12.18 12.77 7.78
C ILE A 77 -12.16 11.94 6.50
N ALA A 78 -13.26 11.27 6.19
CA ALA A 78 -13.45 10.54 4.93
C ALA A 78 -13.69 11.55 3.81
N GLU A 79 -12.86 11.57 2.78
CA GLU A 79 -12.92 12.58 1.71
C GLU A 79 -12.26 12.09 0.42
N PRO A 80 -12.60 12.68 -0.75
CA PRO A 80 -11.86 12.47 -1.99
C PRO A 80 -10.40 12.93 -1.85
N VAL A 81 -9.47 12.17 -2.42
CA VAL A 81 -8.03 12.45 -2.36
C VAL A 81 -7.40 12.22 -3.74
N VAL A 82 -6.29 12.91 -4.01
CA VAL A 82 -5.41 12.59 -5.13
C VAL A 82 -4.16 11.94 -4.57
N ARG A 83 -3.86 10.75 -5.06
CA ARG A 83 -2.70 9.97 -4.62
C ARG A 83 -1.74 9.74 -5.78
N GLU A 84 -0.52 10.21 -5.67
CA GLU A 84 0.55 9.78 -6.56
C GLU A 84 0.92 8.33 -6.22
N LEU A 85 0.75 7.41 -7.17
CA LEU A 85 1.09 5.98 -7.00
C LEU A 85 2.57 5.72 -7.30
N ALA A 86 3.13 6.45 -8.25
CA ALA A 86 4.55 6.50 -8.60
C ALA A 86 4.85 7.84 -9.27
N PRO A 87 6.11 8.25 -9.42
CA PRO A 87 6.46 9.45 -10.15
C PRO A 87 5.83 9.47 -11.56
N GLY A 88 5.03 10.51 -11.84
CA GLY A 88 4.34 10.68 -13.12
C GLY A 88 2.98 9.98 -13.25
N MET A 89 2.52 9.27 -12.22
CA MET A 89 1.18 8.67 -12.19
C MET A 89 0.44 8.99 -10.90
N SER A 90 -0.77 9.51 -11.03
CA SER A 90 -1.66 9.84 -9.91
C SER A 90 -3.03 9.19 -10.08
N ALA A 91 -3.69 8.88 -8.98
CA ALA A 91 -5.04 8.36 -8.94
C ALA A 91 -5.97 9.26 -8.13
N HIS A 92 -7.21 9.40 -8.61
CA HIS A 92 -8.31 10.03 -7.87
C HIS A 92 -8.98 8.95 -7.04
N LEU A 93 -8.70 8.98 -5.75
CA LEU A 93 -9.16 8.00 -4.77
C LEU A 93 -10.11 8.63 -3.76
N TRP A 94 -10.65 7.80 -2.89
CA TRP A 94 -11.23 8.21 -1.62
C TRP A 94 -10.31 7.73 -0.50
N GLY A 95 -10.22 8.52 0.55
CA GLY A 95 -9.32 8.21 1.66
C GLY A 95 -9.71 8.92 2.93
N TYR A 96 -8.74 9.07 3.81
CA TYR A 96 -8.94 9.73 5.09
C TYR A 96 -7.86 10.80 5.31
N ASN A 97 -8.27 12.00 5.74
CA ASN A 97 -7.36 13.10 6.09
C ASN A 97 -6.34 13.41 4.99
N GLY A 98 -6.80 13.49 3.73
CA GLY A 98 -5.98 13.85 2.58
C GLY A 98 -5.08 12.75 2.03
N GLN A 99 -5.21 11.48 2.49
CA GLN A 99 -4.39 10.38 1.97
C GLN A 99 -5.17 9.06 1.81
N ALA A 100 -4.65 8.21 0.94
CA ALA A 100 -5.01 6.81 0.78
C ALA A 100 -3.70 5.97 0.74
N PRO A 101 -3.54 4.90 1.56
CA PRO A 101 -4.41 4.59 2.69
C PRO A 101 -4.49 5.73 3.68
N GLY A 102 -5.54 5.74 4.51
CA GLY A 102 -5.70 6.70 5.60
C GLY A 102 -4.56 6.66 6.62
N PRO A 103 -4.42 7.68 7.46
CA PRO A 103 -3.33 7.78 8.43
C PRO A 103 -3.36 6.62 9.43
N THR A 104 -2.17 6.16 9.82
CA THR A 104 -2.04 5.15 10.87
C THR A 104 -2.55 5.70 12.20
N ILE A 105 -3.50 5.01 12.82
CA ILE A 105 -3.90 5.29 14.19
C ILE A 105 -2.99 4.49 15.12
N GLU A 106 -2.43 5.16 16.14
CA GLU A 106 -1.48 4.54 17.05
C GLU A 106 -1.88 4.82 18.50
N ALA A 107 -2.02 3.76 19.31
CA ALA A 107 -2.44 3.85 20.70
C ALA A 107 -1.83 2.71 21.55
N VAL A 108 -2.11 2.69 22.84
CA VAL A 108 -1.64 1.68 23.79
C VAL A 108 -2.82 0.89 24.34
N GLU A 109 -2.64 -0.40 24.57
CA GLU A 109 -3.60 -1.28 25.23
C GLU A 109 -4.05 -0.68 26.58
N GLY A 110 -5.36 -0.62 26.78
CA GLY A 110 -5.99 0.03 27.91
C GLY A 110 -6.38 1.49 27.68
N ASP A 111 -5.90 2.14 26.61
CA ASP A 111 -6.37 3.48 26.23
C ASP A 111 -7.86 3.48 25.96
N LYS A 112 -8.56 4.51 26.43
CA LYS A 112 -9.90 4.84 26.00
C LYS A 112 -9.80 5.75 24.78
N VAL A 113 -10.30 5.30 23.65
CA VAL A 113 -10.26 6.05 22.40
C VAL A 113 -11.62 6.59 22.04
N ARG A 114 -11.63 7.85 21.59
CA ARG A 114 -12.79 8.52 21.02
C ARG A 114 -12.42 8.96 19.62
N ILE A 115 -13.06 8.38 18.62
CA ILE A 115 -12.73 8.63 17.22
C ILE A 115 -13.93 9.30 16.56
N PHE A 116 -13.77 10.58 16.21
CA PHE A 116 -14.73 11.31 15.41
C PHE A 116 -14.50 10.94 13.94
N VAL A 117 -15.55 10.54 13.24
CA VAL A 117 -15.52 10.25 11.81
C VAL A 117 -16.43 11.23 11.09
N THR A 118 -15.85 12.15 10.34
CA THR A 118 -16.57 13.11 9.51
C THR A 118 -16.63 12.63 8.08
N ASN A 119 -17.81 12.52 7.51
CA ASN A 119 -18.01 12.14 6.12
C ASN A 119 -18.08 13.38 5.21
N ARG A 120 -17.08 13.56 4.35
CA ARG A 120 -17.02 14.55 3.26
C ARG A 120 -17.13 13.91 1.88
N LEU A 121 -17.44 12.62 1.80
CA LEU A 121 -17.72 11.94 0.55
C LEU A 121 -19.07 12.39 -0.02
N PRO A 122 -19.31 12.18 -1.33
CA PRO A 122 -20.63 12.38 -1.93
C PRO A 122 -21.64 11.30 -1.51
N GLU A 123 -21.18 10.20 -0.93
CA GLU A 123 -21.95 9.04 -0.50
C GLU A 123 -21.93 8.87 1.02
N TYR A 124 -22.87 8.07 1.54
CA TYR A 124 -22.81 7.64 2.94
C TYR A 124 -21.63 6.70 3.18
N THR A 125 -21.15 6.61 4.41
CA THR A 125 -20.06 5.71 4.80
C THR A 125 -20.25 5.17 6.22
N THR A 126 -19.37 4.28 6.64
CA THR A 126 -19.13 3.89 8.04
C THR A 126 -17.64 3.58 8.20
N VAL A 127 -17.19 3.29 9.42
CA VAL A 127 -15.84 2.76 9.65
C VAL A 127 -15.93 1.54 10.55
N HIS A 128 -15.49 0.41 10.04
CA HIS A 128 -15.30 -0.82 10.79
C HIS A 128 -13.86 -0.90 11.32
N TRP A 129 -13.73 -1.29 12.57
CA TRP A 129 -12.45 -1.45 13.29
C TRP A 129 -12.02 -2.92 13.26
N HIS A 130 -11.46 -3.32 12.16
CA HIS A 130 -11.19 -4.72 11.82
C HIS A 130 -10.25 -5.40 12.82
N GLY A 131 -10.74 -6.48 13.43
CA GLY A 131 -9.98 -7.34 14.35
C GLY A 131 -10.00 -6.88 15.80
N MET A 132 -10.64 -5.76 16.13
CA MET A 132 -10.70 -5.22 17.48
C MET A 132 -11.80 -5.86 18.33
N LEU A 133 -11.51 -6.02 19.63
CA LEU A 133 -12.52 -6.33 20.63
C LEU A 133 -13.15 -5.02 21.10
N LEU A 134 -14.45 -4.86 20.88
CA LEU A 134 -15.17 -3.61 21.14
C LEU A 134 -16.68 -3.88 21.34
N PRO A 135 -17.45 -2.93 21.91
CA PRO A 135 -18.89 -3.04 22.00
C PRO A 135 -19.54 -3.12 20.60
N CYS A 136 -20.51 -4.01 20.43
CA CYS A 136 -21.19 -4.27 19.15
C CYS A 136 -21.67 -2.99 18.44
N GLY A 137 -22.25 -2.04 19.17
CA GLY A 137 -22.71 -0.75 18.62
C GLY A 137 -21.58 0.18 18.13
N MET A 138 -20.31 -0.17 18.35
CA MET A 138 -19.12 0.56 17.88
C MET A 138 -18.38 -0.16 16.73
N ASP A 139 -18.91 -1.30 16.27
CA ASP A 139 -18.29 -2.16 15.26
C ASP A 139 -18.26 -1.55 13.85
N GLY A 140 -19.17 -0.64 13.55
CA GLY A 140 -19.12 0.13 12.31
C GLY A 140 -19.81 -0.49 11.11
N VAL A 141 -20.58 -1.57 11.28
CA VAL A 141 -21.33 -2.21 10.19
C VAL A 141 -22.63 -1.45 9.92
N GLY A 142 -22.68 -0.76 8.77
CA GLY A 142 -23.84 0.05 8.39
C GLY A 142 -25.11 -0.78 8.24
N GLY A 143 -26.19 -0.35 8.86
CA GLY A 143 -27.49 -1.05 8.84
C GLY A 143 -27.60 -2.23 9.80
N LEU A 144 -26.48 -2.71 10.37
CA LEU A 144 -26.50 -3.79 11.36
C LEU A 144 -26.21 -3.28 12.77
N THR A 145 -25.03 -2.69 12.98
CA THR A 145 -24.59 -2.25 14.30
C THR A 145 -24.76 -0.74 14.51
N GLN A 146 -24.92 0.01 13.42
CA GLN A 146 -25.15 1.46 13.43
C GLN A 146 -25.87 1.95 12.18
N PRO A 147 -26.46 3.17 12.21
CA PRO A 147 -26.86 3.87 10.99
C PRO A 147 -25.65 4.28 10.15
N HIS A 148 -25.83 4.41 8.83
CA HIS A 148 -24.81 5.01 7.96
C HIS A 148 -24.53 6.46 8.34
N ILE A 149 -23.30 6.93 8.11
CA ILE A 149 -22.90 8.32 8.27
C ILE A 149 -23.21 9.09 6.98
N PRO A 150 -24.24 9.93 6.93
CA PRO A 150 -24.56 10.68 5.71
C PRO A 150 -23.47 11.69 5.36
N PRO A 151 -23.40 12.16 4.09
CA PRO A 151 -22.55 13.28 3.70
C PRO A 151 -22.70 14.49 4.63
N GLY A 152 -21.58 15.10 5.01
CA GLY A 152 -21.53 16.27 5.90
C GLY A 152 -21.78 15.99 7.38
N LYS A 153 -21.98 14.73 7.79
CA LYS A 153 -22.20 14.36 9.20
C LYS A 153 -20.95 13.80 9.86
N THR A 154 -20.92 13.91 11.18
CA THR A 154 -19.86 13.34 12.03
C THR A 154 -20.47 12.38 13.02
N PHE A 155 -19.97 11.16 13.06
CA PHE A 155 -20.28 10.16 14.08
C PHE A 155 -19.10 10.00 15.03
N VAL A 156 -19.34 9.46 16.21
CA VAL A 156 -18.31 9.22 17.21
C VAL A 156 -18.31 7.75 17.63
N TYR A 157 -17.11 7.17 17.69
CA TYR A 157 -16.87 5.83 18.20
C TYR A 157 -16.08 5.94 19.50
N GLU A 158 -16.58 5.29 20.56
CA GLU A 158 -16.02 5.35 21.90
C GLU A 158 -15.84 3.95 22.45
N PHE A 159 -14.60 3.52 22.65
CA PHE A 159 -14.30 2.20 23.21
C PHE A 159 -12.95 2.17 23.92
N GLN A 160 -12.73 1.16 24.72
CA GLN A 160 -11.45 0.89 25.35
C GLN A 160 -10.71 -0.16 24.51
N LEU A 161 -9.40 0.03 24.34
CA LEU A 161 -8.54 -0.93 23.64
C LEU A 161 -8.18 -2.08 24.57
N GLU A 162 -8.82 -3.23 24.38
CA GLU A 162 -8.66 -4.40 25.24
C GLU A 162 -7.47 -5.28 24.86
N LYS A 163 -6.97 -5.14 23.61
CA LYS A 163 -5.95 -6.02 23.07
C LYS A 163 -4.94 -5.25 22.22
N HIS A 164 -3.67 -5.57 22.40
CA HIS A 164 -2.60 -5.05 21.55
C HIS A 164 -2.44 -5.90 20.28
N GLY A 165 -1.97 -5.27 19.21
CA GLY A 165 -1.77 -5.94 17.92
C GLY A 165 -1.66 -4.97 16.75
N THR A 166 -1.72 -5.54 15.56
CA THR A 166 -1.85 -4.83 14.30
C THR A 166 -3.26 -5.02 13.80
N PHE A 167 -3.98 -3.94 13.61
CA PHE A 167 -5.37 -3.90 13.17
C PHE A 167 -5.50 -3.00 11.95
N MET A 168 -6.66 -3.03 11.32
CA MET A 168 -7.00 -2.19 10.17
C MET A 168 -8.31 -1.46 10.44
N TYR A 169 -8.58 -0.42 9.68
CA TYR A 169 -9.89 0.19 9.60
C TYR A 169 -10.27 0.43 8.15
N HIS A 170 -11.53 0.21 7.83
CA HIS A 170 -12.08 0.37 6.49
C HIS A 170 -13.58 0.63 6.55
N PRO A 171 -14.24 1.15 5.49
CA PRO A 171 -15.68 1.28 5.46
C PRO A 171 -16.36 -0.09 5.46
N HIS A 172 -17.57 -0.15 6.04
CA HIS A 172 -18.49 -1.28 5.93
C HIS A 172 -19.87 -0.79 5.48
N ALA A 173 -19.83 0.08 4.46
CA ALA A 173 -20.98 0.64 3.76
C ALA A 173 -20.56 0.84 2.31
N ASP A 174 -21.30 0.29 1.35
CA ASP A 174 -20.89 0.22 -0.06
C ASP A 174 -19.43 -0.23 -0.23
N GLU A 175 -19.10 -1.32 0.44
CA GLU A 175 -17.73 -1.78 0.66
C GLU A 175 -16.98 -2.01 -0.65
N MET A 176 -17.66 -2.57 -1.64
CA MET A 176 -17.08 -2.83 -2.96
C MET A 176 -16.53 -1.55 -3.60
N VAL A 177 -17.32 -0.48 -3.59
CA VAL A 177 -16.90 0.81 -4.18
C VAL A 177 -15.86 1.50 -3.31
N GLN A 178 -16.13 1.62 -2.01
CA GLN A 178 -15.28 2.42 -1.12
C GLN A 178 -13.90 1.79 -0.90
N MET A 179 -13.81 0.47 -0.85
CA MET A 179 -12.52 -0.24 -0.79
C MET A 179 -11.75 -0.13 -2.10
N ALA A 180 -12.42 -0.32 -3.25
CA ALA A 180 -11.80 -0.14 -4.56
C ALA A 180 -11.32 1.30 -4.80
N MET A 181 -11.93 2.29 -4.17
CA MET A 181 -11.50 3.69 -4.16
C MET A 181 -10.35 3.98 -3.20
N GLY A 182 -9.90 3.00 -2.36
CA GLY A 182 -8.72 3.14 -1.51
C GLY A 182 -8.99 3.47 -0.04
N MET A 183 -10.23 3.40 0.42
CA MET A 183 -10.60 3.71 1.80
C MET A 183 -10.21 2.59 2.76
N MET A 184 -9.05 2.73 3.37
CA MET A 184 -8.51 1.79 4.36
C MET A 184 -7.39 2.45 5.15
N GLY A 185 -7.00 1.86 6.29
CA GLY A 185 -5.85 2.32 7.05
C GLY A 185 -5.44 1.36 8.16
N SER A 186 -4.28 1.60 8.75
CA SER A 186 -3.74 0.79 9.85
C SER A 186 -4.15 1.34 11.20
N PHE A 187 -4.43 0.45 12.14
CA PHE A 187 -4.60 0.79 13.54
C PHE A 187 -3.67 -0.07 14.40
N ILE A 188 -2.68 0.55 15.02
CA ILE A 188 -1.65 -0.14 15.80
C ILE A 188 -1.93 0.10 17.27
N VAL A 189 -2.07 -0.99 18.01
CA VAL A 189 -2.19 -0.96 19.46
C VAL A 189 -0.94 -1.58 20.06
N HIS A 190 -0.14 -0.76 20.73
CA HIS A 190 1.03 -1.23 21.45
C HIS A 190 0.62 -1.94 22.75
N PRO A 191 1.37 -2.96 23.18
CA PRO A 191 1.08 -3.63 24.44
C PRO A 191 1.29 -2.67 25.61
N LYS A 192 0.50 -2.82 26.67
CA LYS A 192 0.63 -2.05 27.91
C LYS A 192 2.00 -2.22 28.56
N ASP A 193 2.54 -3.43 28.47
CA ASP A 193 3.93 -3.74 28.83
C ASP A 193 4.66 -4.24 27.58
N PRO A 194 5.59 -3.45 27.03
CA PRO A 194 6.29 -3.83 25.81
C PRO A 194 7.27 -5.01 26.01
N GLY A 195 7.86 -5.20 27.20
CA GLY A 195 8.76 -6.30 27.50
C GLY A 195 9.69 -6.67 26.35
N VAL A 196 9.64 -7.93 25.93
CA VAL A 196 10.41 -8.49 24.80
C VAL A 196 9.91 -8.06 23.43
N MET A 197 8.80 -7.35 23.35
CA MET A 197 8.21 -6.89 22.09
C MET A 197 8.80 -5.55 21.59
N ARG A 198 9.78 -4.98 22.29
CA ARG A 198 10.45 -3.76 21.84
C ARG A 198 11.27 -4.03 20.59
N VAL A 199 11.18 -3.11 19.67
CA VAL A 199 11.99 -3.08 18.43
C VAL A 199 12.64 -1.71 18.27
N ASP A 200 13.70 -1.64 17.47
CA ASP A 200 14.37 -0.39 17.16
C ASP A 200 13.70 0.32 15.98
N ARG A 201 13.11 -0.44 15.06
CA ARG A 201 12.36 0.05 13.90
C ARG A 201 11.07 -0.75 13.75
N ASP A 202 9.98 -0.03 13.50
CA ASP A 202 8.65 -0.61 13.30
C ASP A 202 8.02 0.03 12.05
N PHE A 203 7.76 -0.76 11.02
CA PHE A 203 7.18 -0.30 9.76
C PHE A 203 5.79 -0.90 9.58
N VAL A 204 4.91 -0.18 8.87
CA VAL A 204 3.59 -0.69 8.52
C VAL A 204 3.27 -0.47 7.06
N PHE A 205 2.69 -1.50 6.45
CA PHE A 205 2.15 -1.47 5.09
C PHE A 205 0.71 -1.97 5.07
N ILE A 206 -0.13 -1.28 4.33
CA ILE A 206 -1.44 -1.77 3.90
C ILE A 206 -1.35 -2.08 2.41
N MET A 207 -1.76 -3.29 2.04
CA MET A 207 -1.85 -3.72 0.67
C MET A 207 -3.21 -3.35 0.09
N SER A 208 -3.19 -2.71 -1.07
CA SER A 208 -4.38 -2.40 -1.86
C SER A 208 -4.13 -2.68 -3.34
N ALA A 209 -5.21 -2.90 -4.08
CA ALA A 209 -5.16 -3.17 -5.51
C ALA A 209 -6.12 -2.23 -6.23
N TYR A 210 -5.73 -1.79 -7.41
CA TYR A 210 -6.54 -0.91 -8.25
C TYR A 210 -6.60 -1.45 -9.68
N ASP A 211 -7.67 -1.13 -10.35
CA ASP A 211 -7.82 -1.32 -11.77
C ASP A 211 -8.05 0.06 -12.41
N ILE A 212 -7.01 0.58 -13.06
CA ILE A 212 -6.99 1.94 -13.65
C ILE A 212 -6.58 1.80 -15.12
N ASP A 213 -7.45 2.22 -16.03
CA ASP A 213 -7.15 2.19 -17.46
C ASP A 213 -5.98 3.14 -17.80
N PRO A 214 -5.08 2.76 -18.71
CA PRO A 214 -4.04 3.65 -19.22
C PRO A 214 -4.60 5.01 -19.65
N GLY A 215 -3.99 6.09 -19.17
CA GLY A 215 -4.44 7.46 -19.43
C GLY A 215 -5.60 7.95 -18.57
N SER A 216 -6.17 7.12 -17.70
CA SER A 216 -7.21 7.52 -16.76
C SER A 216 -6.64 7.79 -15.36
N PHE A 217 -7.48 8.37 -14.49
CA PHE A 217 -7.09 8.72 -13.11
C PHE A 217 -7.94 8.01 -12.05
N THR A 218 -9.05 7.40 -12.42
CA THR A 218 -10.01 6.86 -11.47
C THR A 218 -10.11 5.35 -11.60
N PRO A 219 -10.03 4.60 -10.50
CA PRO A 219 -10.20 3.15 -10.53
C PRO A 219 -11.58 2.73 -11.03
N ARG A 220 -11.64 1.61 -11.72
CA ARG A 220 -12.88 0.90 -12.04
C ARG A 220 -13.33 0.12 -10.82
N VAL A 221 -14.35 0.60 -10.14
CA VAL A 221 -14.80 0.06 -8.85
C VAL A 221 -15.57 -1.26 -8.94
N ASN A 222 -15.94 -1.69 -10.15
CA ASN A 222 -16.64 -2.95 -10.38
C ASN A 222 -15.71 -4.13 -10.73
N GLU A 223 -14.40 -3.89 -10.78
CA GLU A 223 -13.42 -4.96 -10.96
C GLU A 223 -13.19 -5.72 -9.65
N MET A 224 -13.18 -7.04 -9.73
CA MET A 224 -13.07 -7.93 -8.58
C MET A 224 -11.89 -8.91 -8.67
N THR A 225 -11.31 -9.10 -9.85
CA THR A 225 -10.31 -10.14 -10.11
C THR A 225 -9.12 -9.65 -10.91
N ASP A 226 -9.32 -8.78 -11.91
CA ASP A 226 -8.33 -8.41 -12.91
C ASP A 226 -7.72 -7.04 -12.62
N PHE A 227 -7.21 -6.86 -11.40
CA PHE A 227 -6.48 -5.66 -11.03
C PHE A 227 -5.18 -5.53 -11.82
N ASN A 228 -4.84 -4.30 -12.16
CA ASN A 228 -3.62 -3.99 -12.93
C ASN A 228 -2.56 -3.22 -12.14
N ILE A 229 -2.86 -2.78 -10.92
CA ILE A 229 -1.93 -2.07 -10.02
C ILE A 229 -2.03 -2.68 -8.63
N TRP A 230 -0.90 -3.21 -8.14
CA TRP A 230 -0.76 -3.80 -6.81
C TRP A 230 0.16 -2.93 -5.98
N THR A 231 -0.28 -2.51 -4.80
CA THR A 231 0.38 -1.44 -4.06
C THR A 231 0.72 -1.79 -2.62
N TRP A 232 1.74 -1.11 -2.11
CA TRP A 232 2.00 -0.94 -0.69
C TRP A 232 1.80 0.52 -0.29
N ASN A 233 0.93 0.78 0.70
CA ASN A 233 0.53 2.13 1.11
C ASN A 233 0.08 3.01 -0.07
N ALA A 234 -0.67 2.42 -1.01
CA ALA A 234 -1.09 3.02 -2.28
C ALA A 234 0.08 3.65 -3.06
N ARG A 235 1.20 2.93 -3.10
CA ARG A 235 2.35 3.23 -3.94
C ARG A 235 2.83 1.96 -4.64
N VAL A 236 3.43 2.14 -5.79
CA VAL A 236 4.14 1.10 -6.54
C VAL A 236 5.60 1.52 -6.74
N PHE A 237 6.49 0.55 -6.84
CA PHE A 237 7.90 0.85 -7.13
C PHE A 237 8.03 1.56 -8.51
N PRO A 238 8.86 2.62 -8.61
CA PRO A 238 9.81 3.14 -7.63
C PRO A 238 9.26 4.22 -6.68
N GLY A 239 7.94 4.41 -6.60
CA GLY A 239 7.30 5.40 -5.73
C GLY A 239 7.18 4.96 -4.27
N ILE A 240 7.48 3.71 -3.94
CA ILE A 240 7.52 3.21 -2.56
C ILE A 240 8.88 3.59 -1.95
N ASP A 241 8.86 4.26 -0.80
CA ASP A 241 10.08 4.57 -0.07
C ASP A 241 10.81 3.29 0.36
N ALA A 242 12.14 3.33 0.37
CA ALA A 242 12.95 2.27 0.95
C ALA A 242 12.76 2.20 2.48
N LEU A 243 13.11 1.05 3.07
CA LEU A 243 13.13 0.84 4.52
C LEU A 243 14.56 1.03 5.04
N PRO A 244 14.95 2.24 5.51
CA PRO A 244 16.28 2.45 6.04
C PRO A 244 16.39 1.81 7.43
N VAL A 245 17.42 1.01 7.63
CA VAL A 245 17.66 0.24 8.85
C VAL A 245 19.11 0.36 9.27
N ARG A 246 19.36 0.57 10.56
CA ARG A 246 20.70 0.56 11.11
C ARG A 246 21.14 -0.90 11.33
N ALA A 247 22.39 -1.22 11.01
CA ALA A 247 22.95 -2.53 11.31
C ALA A 247 22.88 -2.84 12.81
N GLY A 248 22.37 -4.00 13.14
CA GLY A 248 22.11 -4.46 14.51
C GLY A 248 20.71 -4.11 15.06
N ASP A 249 19.92 -3.28 14.39
CA ASP A 249 18.55 -2.98 14.81
C ASP A 249 17.67 -4.25 14.77
N ARG A 250 16.82 -4.40 15.76
CA ARG A 250 15.66 -5.31 15.71
C ARG A 250 14.54 -4.59 14.98
N VAL A 251 14.14 -5.16 13.85
CA VAL A 251 13.18 -4.57 12.91
C VAL A 251 11.88 -5.35 12.94
N ARG A 252 10.76 -4.64 12.98
CA ARG A 252 9.43 -5.18 12.76
C ARG A 252 8.85 -4.59 11.49
N ILE A 253 8.25 -5.45 10.68
CA ILE A 253 7.43 -5.03 9.54
C ILE A 253 6.04 -5.63 9.74
N ARG A 254 5.04 -4.75 9.70
CA ARG A 254 3.62 -5.10 9.79
C ARG A 254 2.99 -4.97 8.43
N VAL A 255 2.25 -5.98 8.01
CA VAL A 255 1.55 -5.98 6.73
C VAL A 255 0.09 -6.35 6.93
N GLY A 256 -0.82 -5.57 6.34
CA GLY A 256 -2.26 -5.82 6.34
C GLY A 256 -2.76 -5.95 4.90
N ASN A 257 -3.63 -6.93 4.65
CA ASN A 257 -4.14 -7.21 3.31
C ASN A 257 -5.63 -6.86 3.21
N LEU A 258 -5.92 -5.81 2.47
CA LEU A 258 -7.27 -5.40 2.09
C LEU A 258 -7.46 -5.40 0.57
N THR A 259 -6.75 -6.32 -0.12
CA THR A 259 -6.96 -6.64 -1.54
C THR A 259 -7.92 -7.84 -1.67
N MET A 260 -8.15 -8.31 -2.87
CA MET A 260 -9.02 -9.45 -3.16
C MET A 260 -8.26 -10.77 -3.37
N THR A 261 -6.96 -10.82 -3.09
CA THR A 261 -6.12 -12.02 -3.20
C THR A 261 -5.09 -12.07 -2.07
N ASN A 262 -4.49 -13.24 -1.83
CA ASN A 262 -3.38 -13.37 -0.88
C ASN A 262 -2.09 -12.80 -1.45
N HIS A 263 -1.16 -12.46 -0.56
CA HIS A 263 0.16 -11.94 -0.92
C HIS A 263 1.24 -12.67 -0.11
N PRO A 264 2.07 -13.52 -0.74
CA PRO A 264 3.26 -14.06 -0.10
C PRO A 264 4.36 -12.98 -0.08
N ILE A 265 4.68 -12.47 1.10
CA ILE A 265 5.64 -11.38 1.30
C ILE A 265 7.00 -11.94 1.64
N HIS A 266 7.98 -11.67 0.78
CA HIS A 266 9.34 -12.20 0.84
C HIS A 266 10.37 -11.13 1.18
N LEU A 267 11.31 -11.49 2.06
CA LEU A 267 12.48 -10.69 2.40
C LEU A 267 13.76 -11.42 2.03
N HIS A 268 14.57 -10.80 1.20
CA HIS A 268 15.88 -11.33 0.83
C HIS A 268 16.91 -11.21 1.97
N GLY A 269 17.85 -12.13 2.00
CA GLY A 269 19.02 -12.10 2.88
C GLY A 269 18.77 -12.38 4.36
N TYR A 270 17.53 -12.48 4.78
CA TYR A 270 17.13 -12.69 6.16
C TYR A 270 16.11 -13.82 6.30
N GLN A 271 16.25 -14.58 7.36
CA GLN A 271 15.16 -15.33 7.96
C GLN A 271 14.52 -14.46 9.03
N PHE A 272 13.21 -14.36 9.04
CA PHE A 272 12.45 -13.62 10.04
C PHE A 272 11.54 -14.55 10.85
N GLU A 273 11.10 -14.09 12.00
CA GLU A 273 10.06 -14.75 12.78
C GLU A 273 8.70 -14.10 12.48
N VAL A 274 7.66 -14.91 12.30
CA VAL A 274 6.28 -14.43 12.36
C VAL A 274 5.93 -14.27 13.83
N VAL A 275 5.73 -13.02 14.27
CA VAL A 275 5.53 -12.65 15.66
C VAL A 275 4.12 -12.19 15.98
N GLY A 276 3.29 -11.93 14.96
CA GLY A 276 1.91 -11.50 15.13
C GLY A 276 1.04 -11.86 13.94
N THR A 277 -0.24 -12.09 14.23
CA THR A 277 -1.33 -12.31 13.28
C THR A 277 -2.42 -11.26 13.49
N ASP A 278 -3.48 -11.29 12.71
CA ASP A 278 -4.72 -10.53 12.94
C ASP A 278 -5.34 -10.83 14.31
N GLY A 279 -5.09 -12.02 14.88
CA GLY A 279 -5.48 -12.38 16.23
C GLY A 279 -4.63 -11.76 17.35
N GLY A 280 -3.55 -11.02 17.02
CA GLY A 280 -2.63 -10.40 17.97
C GLY A 280 -1.24 -11.04 17.99
N TRP A 281 -0.50 -10.82 19.07
CA TRP A 281 0.85 -11.34 19.21
C TRP A 281 0.90 -12.84 19.46
N ILE A 282 1.86 -13.51 18.82
CA ILE A 282 2.17 -14.90 19.02
C ILE A 282 3.11 -15.02 20.22
N GLN A 283 2.79 -15.93 21.14
CA GLN A 283 3.67 -16.24 22.26
C GLN A 283 5.07 -16.62 21.79
N PRO A 284 6.14 -16.15 22.44
CA PRO A 284 7.52 -16.39 21.98
C PRO A 284 7.84 -17.86 21.67
N SER A 285 7.31 -18.80 22.46
CA SER A 285 7.50 -20.24 22.26
C SER A 285 6.74 -20.83 21.07
N ALA A 286 5.81 -20.06 20.47
CA ALA A 286 4.97 -20.50 19.36
C ALA A 286 5.27 -19.74 18.07
N ARG A 287 6.27 -18.85 18.06
CA ARG A 287 6.75 -18.17 16.85
C ARG A 287 7.49 -19.13 15.96
N TRP A 288 7.44 -18.90 14.68
CA TRP A 288 8.09 -19.76 13.69
C TRP A 288 8.88 -18.94 12.67
N PRO A 289 9.99 -19.51 12.16
CA PRO A 289 10.83 -18.85 11.17
C PRO A 289 10.25 -19.01 9.76
N GLU A 290 10.34 -17.95 8.97
CA GLU A 290 10.03 -17.94 7.54
C GLU A 290 10.98 -17.01 6.77
N VAL A 291 10.94 -17.10 5.45
CA VAL A 291 11.53 -16.14 4.52
C VAL A 291 10.46 -15.53 3.62
N THR A 292 9.26 -16.12 3.61
CA THR A 292 8.10 -15.69 2.86
C THR A 292 6.85 -15.96 3.68
N ALA A 293 6.17 -14.92 4.14
CA ALA A 293 4.94 -15.02 4.92
C ALA A 293 3.71 -14.78 4.03
N ASP A 294 2.78 -15.74 3.99
CA ASP A 294 1.52 -15.53 3.27
C ASP A 294 0.56 -14.69 4.12
N VAL A 295 -0.03 -13.67 3.48
CA VAL A 295 -1.02 -12.78 4.08
C VAL A 295 -2.31 -12.91 3.28
N ALA A 296 -3.28 -13.65 3.82
CA ALA A 296 -4.58 -13.83 3.19
C ALA A 296 -5.41 -12.54 3.24
N VAL A 297 -6.47 -12.49 2.44
CA VAL A 297 -7.43 -11.37 2.43
C VAL A 297 -8.01 -11.15 3.83
N GLY A 298 -8.06 -9.92 4.28
CA GLY A 298 -8.54 -9.55 5.62
C GLY A 298 -7.55 -9.88 6.75
N GLN A 299 -6.37 -10.42 6.46
CA GLN A 299 -5.39 -10.79 7.48
C GLN A 299 -4.28 -9.76 7.63
N MET A 300 -3.64 -9.83 8.80
CA MET A 300 -2.41 -9.11 9.13
C MET A 300 -1.32 -10.07 9.56
N ARG A 301 -0.08 -9.70 9.26
CA ARG A 301 1.12 -10.38 9.77
C ARG A 301 2.09 -9.34 10.31
N ALA A 302 2.75 -9.68 11.40
CA ALA A 302 3.91 -8.95 11.88
C ALA A 302 5.12 -9.89 11.85
N ILE A 303 6.18 -9.46 11.20
CA ILE A 303 7.44 -10.21 11.09
C ILE A 303 8.56 -9.43 11.77
N GLU A 304 9.51 -10.13 12.38
CA GLU A 304 10.69 -9.54 13.02
C GLU A 304 11.97 -10.23 12.61
N PHE A 305 13.02 -9.42 12.45
CA PHE A 305 14.38 -9.89 12.20
C PHE A 305 15.40 -8.94 12.82
N THR A 306 16.63 -9.40 12.99
CA THR A 306 17.78 -8.56 13.36
C THR A 306 18.56 -8.22 12.12
N ALA A 307 18.75 -6.94 11.85
CA ALA A 307 19.41 -6.41 10.66
C ALA A 307 20.94 -6.50 10.77
N ASN A 308 21.49 -7.70 10.79
CA ASN A 308 22.92 -7.97 11.01
C ASN A 308 23.76 -8.09 9.73
N ARG A 309 23.17 -7.82 8.56
CA ARG A 309 23.84 -7.92 7.25
C ARG A 309 23.70 -6.60 6.49
N PRO A 310 24.71 -5.72 6.50
CA PRO A 310 24.71 -4.49 5.71
C PRO A 310 24.50 -4.78 4.22
N GLY A 311 23.71 -3.94 3.54
CA GLY A 311 23.37 -4.15 2.12
C GLY A 311 22.02 -3.56 1.76
N ASP A 312 21.63 -3.80 0.51
CA ASP A 312 20.31 -3.51 -0.05
C ASP A 312 19.58 -4.82 -0.33
N TRP A 313 18.51 -5.06 0.39
CA TRP A 313 17.80 -6.33 0.37
C TRP A 313 16.39 -6.15 -0.19
N ALA A 314 16.05 -6.89 -1.24
CA ALA A 314 14.73 -6.84 -1.82
C ALA A 314 13.66 -7.28 -0.81
N PHE A 315 12.55 -6.55 -0.78
CA PHE A 315 11.36 -6.85 0.01
C PHE A 315 10.15 -6.70 -0.90
N HIS A 316 9.42 -7.79 -1.15
CA HIS A 316 8.41 -7.80 -2.20
C HIS A 316 7.36 -8.90 -2.05
N CYS A 317 6.23 -8.75 -2.74
CA CYS A 317 5.30 -9.86 -2.96
C CYS A 317 5.94 -10.89 -3.91
N HIS A 318 5.84 -12.19 -3.60
CA HIS A 318 6.46 -13.24 -4.42
C HIS A 318 5.59 -13.71 -5.60
N LYS A 319 4.39 -13.15 -5.75
CA LYS A 319 3.62 -13.30 -7.01
C LYS A 319 4.23 -12.37 -8.06
N SER A 320 4.84 -12.92 -9.10
CA SER A 320 5.60 -12.16 -10.10
C SER A 320 4.78 -11.04 -10.77
N HIS A 321 3.50 -11.29 -11.06
CA HIS A 321 2.63 -10.26 -11.66
C HIS A 321 2.26 -9.13 -10.68
N HIS A 322 2.44 -9.29 -9.37
CA HIS A 322 2.26 -8.23 -8.38
C HIS A 322 3.49 -7.33 -8.24
N THR A 323 4.65 -7.75 -8.76
CA THR A 323 5.88 -6.94 -8.84
C THR A 323 6.07 -6.33 -10.23
N MET A 324 5.00 -6.18 -10.96
CA MET A 324 4.89 -5.51 -12.26
C MET A 324 3.63 -4.65 -12.27
N ASN A 325 3.62 -3.66 -13.16
CA ASN A 325 2.42 -2.84 -13.39
C ASN A 325 1.69 -3.38 -14.63
N ALA A 326 0.60 -4.09 -14.43
CA ALA A 326 -0.11 -4.74 -15.52
C ALA A 326 -0.81 -3.75 -16.47
N MET A 327 -1.02 -2.50 -16.06
CA MET A 327 -1.51 -1.47 -16.98
C MET A 327 -0.52 -1.19 -18.12
N GLY A 328 0.74 -1.57 -17.98
CA GLY A 328 1.75 -1.50 -19.01
C GLY A 328 1.79 -2.70 -19.97
N HIS A 329 0.94 -3.72 -19.84
CA HIS A 329 0.98 -4.93 -20.66
C HIS A 329 0.86 -4.70 -22.16
N GLN A 330 0.08 -3.72 -22.57
CA GLN A 330 -0.17 -3.40 -23.97
C GLN A 330 0.63 -2.17 -24.46
N VAL A 331 1.53 -1.65 -23.66
CA VAL A 331 2.36 -0.51 -23.95
C VAL A 331 3.85 -0.86 -23.84
N PRO A 332 4.73 -0.16 -24.56
CA PRO A 332 6.17 -0.43 -24.51
C PRO A 332 6.74 -0.33 -23.10
N ASN A 333 7.59 -1.27 -22.74
CA ASN A 333 8.35 -1.21 -21.51
C ASN A 333 9.52 -0.21 -21.65
N LEU A 334 9.59 0.78 -20.79
CA LEU A 334 10.55 1.88 -20.85
C LEU A 334 11.81 1.69 -19.98
N ILE A 335 12.08 0.50 -19.44
CA ILE A 335 13.30 0.29 -18.64
C ILE A 335 14.60 0.29 -19.46
N GLY A 336 14.50 0.47 -20.77
CA GLY A 336 15.67 0.62 -21.65
C GLY A 336 16.53 -0.64 -21.84
N VAL A 337 16.02 -1.83 -21.48
CA VAL A 337 16.70 -3.09 -21.72
C VAL A 337 16.49 -3.53 -23.17
N PRO A 338 17.56 -3.70 -23.99
CA PRO A 338 17.43 -4.15 -25.36
C PRO A 338 16.90 -5.58 -25.42
N GLN A 339 15.64 -5.76 -25.77
CA GLN A 339 14.97 -7.08 -25.82
C GLN A 339 14.95 -7.69 -27.23
N GLN A 340 15.29 -6.93 -28.25
CA GLN A 340 15.08 -7.32 -29.66
C GLN A 340 15.76 -8.65 -30.06
N ASP A 341 16.99 -8.87 -29.64
CA ASP A 341 17.68 -10.10 -29.95
C ASP A 341 17.26 -11.27 -29.05
N LEU A 342 16.88 -10.98 -27.81
CA LEU A 342 16.38 -11.98 -26.88
C LEU A 342 15.04 -12.55 -27.37
N ALA A 343 14.09 -11.70 -27.73
CA ALA A 343 12.80 -12.11 -28.27
C ALA A 343 12.96 -12.98 -29.53
N LYS A 344 13.82 -12.58 -30.48
CA LYS A 344 14.12 -13.36 -31.68
C LYS A 344 14.73 -14.74 -31.38
N ARG A 345 15.61 -14.81 -30.39
CA ARG A 345 16.27 -16.08 -30.01
C ARG A 345 15.27 -17.01 -29.32
N ILE A 346 14.44 -16.50 -28.41
CA ILE A 346 13.47 -17.30 -27.67
C ILE A 346 12.33 -17.74 -28.59
N ASN A 347 11.83 -16.91 -29.49
CA ASN A 347 10.77 -17.27 -30.43
C ASN A 347 11.15 -18.41 -31.40
N ARG A 348 12.44 -18.68 -31.59
CA ARG A 348 12.90 -19.87 -32.31
C ARG A 348 12.71 -21.16 -31.53
N LEU A 349 12.72 -21.08 -30.19
CA LEU A 349 12.63 -22.24 -29.29
C LEU A 349 11.20 -22.41 -28.78
N VAL A 350 10.51 -21.30 -28.54
CA VAL A 350 9.15 -21.23 -28.04
C VAL A 350 8.38 -20.28 -28.94
N PRO A 351 7.70 -20.79 -29.99
CA PRO A 351 6.86 -19.96 -30.84
C PRO A 351 5.81 -19.21 -30.03
N ASP A 352 5.53 -17.98 -30.43
CA ASP A 352 4.56 -17.08 -29.75
C ASP A 352 4.97 -16.60 -28.33
N TYR A 353 6.23 -16.82 -27.92
CA TYR A 353 6.74 -16.26 -26.70
C TYR A 353 6.75 -14.72 -26.76
N MET A 354 6.07 -14.08 -25.82
CA MET A 354 6.14 -12.64 -25.60
C MET A 354 7.24 -12.34 -24.59
N ALA A 355 8.36 -11.76 -25.03
CA ALA A 355 9.33 -11.21 -24.12
C ALA A 355 8.74 -10.02 -23.38
N MET A 356 8.91 -9.98 -22.07
CA MET A 356 8.48 -8.84 -21.23
C MET A 356 9.11 -7.55 -21.77
N GLY A 357 8.26 -6.56 -22.07
CA GLY A 357 8.70 -5.29 -22.67
C GLY A 357 8.95 -5.30 -24.17
N SER A 358 8.73 -6.42 -24.85
CA SER A 358 8.64 -6.40 -26.30
C SER A 358 7.28 -5.79 -26.69
N THR A 359 7.30 -4.78 -27.53
CA THR A 359 6.08 -4.29 -28.19
C THR A 359 5.54 -5.41 -29.05
N GLY A 360 4.40 -5.94 -28.72
CA GLY A 360 3.61 -6.74 -29.65
C GLY A 360 3.21 -5.84 -30.83
N GLY A 361 4.01 -5.86 -31.87
CA GLY A 361 3.74 -5.10 -33.08
C GLY A 361 4.66 -3.90 -33.28
N SER A 362 5.90 -4.16 -33.65
CA SER A 362 6.72 -3.18 -34.37
C SER A 362 6.07 -2.90 -35.73
N MET A 363 5.18 -1.95 -35.77
CA MET A 363 4.96 -1.19 -37.00
C MET A 363 6.12 -0.22 -37.15
N GLY A 364 7.25 -0.68 -37.72
CA GLY A 364 8.27 0.19 -38.27
C GLY A 364 9.11 1.02 -37.29
N GLY A 365 9.55 0.48 -36.15
CA GLY A 365 10.65 1.10 -35.37
C GLY A 365 10.34 2.42 -34.66
N MET A 366 9.08 2.85 -34.57
CA MET A 366 8.69 3.98 -33.73
C MET A 366 8.32 3.48 -32.33
N GLU A 367 9.11 3.89 -31.33
CA GLU A 367 8.70 3.76 -29.94
C GLU A 367 7.46 4.64 -29.72
N MET A 368 6.31 4.02 -29.51
CA MET A 368 5.11 4.75 -29.12
C MET A 368 5.29 5.23 -27.67
N PRO A 369 5.14 6.51 -27.39
CA PRO A 369 5.19 6.97 -26.01
C PRO A 369 4.06 6.35 -25.20
N LEU A 370 4.30 6.12 -23.91
CA LEU A 370 3.24 5.73 -22.99
C LEU A 370 2.12 6.78 -23.00
N PRO A 371 0.86 6.38 -22.91
CA PRO A 371 -0.21 7.32 -22.62
C PRO A 371 0.09 8.12 -21.35
N ASP A 372 -0.40 9.35 -21.27
CA ASP A 372 -0.30 10.14 -20.06
C ASP A 372 -0.84 9.35 -18.86
N ASN A 373 -0.32 9.63 -17.66
CA ASN A 373 -0.72 8.97 -16.41
C ASN A 373 -0.72 7.44 -16.49
N THR A 374 0.28 6.86 -17.15
CA THR A 374 0.41 5.40 -17.33
C THR A 374 1.79 4.95 -16.84
N LEU A 375 1.82 3.89 -16.06
CA LEU A 375 3.06 3.29 -15.58
C LEU A 375 3.61 2.27 -16.59
N PRO A 376 4.93 2.25 -16.83
CA PRO A 376 5.56 1.12 -17.50
C PRO A 376 5.42 -0.14 -16.64
N MET A 377 5.52 -1.29 -17.27
CA MET A 377 5.39 -2.59 -16.58
C MET A 377 6.41 -2.75 -15.46
N MET A 378 7.63 -2.30 -15.70
CA MET A 378 8.74 -2.30 -14.75
C MET A 378 9.44 -0.96 -14.83
N ALA A 379 9.95 -0.45 -13.71
CA ALA A 379 10.61 0.84 -13.65
C ALA A 379 11.60 0.89 -12.49
N GLY A 380 12.59 1.76 -12.64
CA GLY A 380 13.58 2.03 -11.63
C GLY A 380 14.99 1.69 -12.08
N THR A 381 15.97 2.24 -11.35
CA THR A 381 17.39 2.03 -11.61
C THR A 381 18.08 1.65 -10.32
N GLY A 382 18.83 0.57 -10.35
CA GLY A 382 19.69 0.10 -9.28
C GLY A 382 21.17 0.41 -9.53
N PRO A 383 22.06 0.00 -8.64
CA PRO A 383 23.49 0.27 -8.76
C PRO A 383 24.15 -0.44 -9.96
N PHE A 384 23.52 -1.46 -10.51
CA PHE A 384 24.03 -2.24 -11.66
C PHE A 384 23.21 -2.06 -12.94
N GLY A 385 22.31 -1.09 -12.99
CA GLY A 385 21.47 -0.80 -14.15
C GLY A 385 19.98 -0.85 -13.87
N ALA A 386 19.19 -1.14 -14.88
CA ALA A 386 17.72 -1.22 -14.76
C ALA A 386 17.30 -2.28 -13.74
N LEU A 387 16.37 -1.91 -12.87
CA LEU A 387 15.70 -2.82 -11.96
C LEU A 387 14.40 -3.28 -12.60
N GLU A 388 14.34 -4.56 -12.99
CA GLU A 388 13.16 -5.15 -13.65
C GLU A 388 12.06 -5.47 -12.63
N MET A 389 11.64 -4.43 -11.88
CA MET A 389 10.62 -4.50 -10.84
C MET A 389 9.64 -3.31 -10.95
N GLY A 390 8.45 -3.54 -10.50
CA GLY A 390 7.36 -2.58 -10.35
C GLY A 390 6.45 -3.02 -9.20
N GLY A 391 5.23 -2.47 -9.12
CA GLY A 391 4.22 -2.94 -8.17
C GLY A 391 4.70 -2.99 -6.73
N MET A 392 4.46 -4.13 -6.07
CA MET A 392 4.73 -4.39 -4.65
C MET A 392 6.19 -4.78 -4.41
N PHE A 393 7.11 -3.88 -4.67
CA PHE A 393 8.56 -4.05 -4.45
C PHE A 393 9.12 -2.85 -3.69
N SER A 394 10.00 -3.09 -2.73
CA SER A 394 10.82 -2.08 -2.06
C SER A 394 12.15 -2.68 -1.61
N VAL A 395 12.99 -1.88 -0.95
CA VAL A 395 14.35 -2.26 -0.55
C VAL A 395 14.57 -1.97 0.92
N VAL A 396 14.95 -3.00 1.68
CA VAL A 396 15.46 -2.82 3.05
C VAL A 396 16.93 -2.45 2.95
N LYS A 397 17.25 -1.21 3.32
CA LYS A 397 18.60 -0.64 3.22
C LYS A 397 19.30 -0.65 4.57
N VAL A 398 20.13 -1.66 4.82
CA VAL A 398 20.86 -1.83 6.09
C VAL A 398 22.20 -1.13 6.03
N ARG A 399 22.45 -0.20 6.96
CA ARG A 399 23.67 0.62 7.03
C ARG A 399 24.25 0.68 8.44
N GLU A 400 25.57 0.57 8.57
CA GLU A 400 26.28 0.66 9.85
C GLU A 400 26.23 2.06 10.45
N GLY A 401 26.38 3.10 9.62
CA GLY A 401 26.46 4.50 10.06
C GLY A 401 25.13 5.22 10.19
N LEU A 402 23.98 4.53 10.06
CA LEU A 402 22.67 5.16 10.10
C LEU A 402 22.31 5.58 11.54
N GLY A 403 21.80 6.82 11.73
CA GLY A 403 21.30 7.29 13.02
C GLY A 403 20.04 6.52 13.47
N ARG A 404 19.85 6.38 14.79
CA ARG A 404 18.74 5.61 15.37
C ARG A 404 17.35 6.04 14.85
N ASN A 405 17.15 7.35 14.67
CA ASN A 405 15.88 7.93 14.21
C ASN A 405 15.98 8.50 12.79
N ASP A 406 16.97 8.08 12.01
CA ASP A 406 17.11 8.51 10.63
C ASP A 406 16.39 7.54 9.70
N TYR A 407 15.34 8.02 9.06
CA TYR A 407 14.51 7.29 8.09
C TYR A 407 14.67 7.84 6.67
N ARG A 408 15.69 8.69 6.43
CA ARG A 408 16.01 9.15 5.07
C ARG A 408 16.68 8.03 4.29
N ASP A 409 16.41 7.97 2.99
CA ASP A 409 17.07 7.02 2.10
C ASP A 409 18.59 7.23 2.12
N PRO A 410 19.39 6.24 2.55
CA PRO A 410 20.85 6.36 2.60
C PRO A 410 21.52 6.19 1.22
N GLY A 411 20.74 6.07 0.14
CA GLY A 411 21.26 5.76 -1.19
C GLY A 411 21.59 4.26 -1.37
N TRP A 412 22.16 3.91 -2.52
CA TRP A 412 22.54 2.52 -2.84
C TRP A 412 23.78 2.08 -2.05
N PHE A 413 23.79 0.79 -1.68
CA PHE A 413 24.91 0.17 -0.98
C PHE A 413 26.14 0.07 -1.92
N ARG A 414 27.29 0.38 -1.37
CA ARG A 414 28.60 0.19 -2.07
C ARG A 414 29.19 -1.14 -1.66
N HIS A 415 29.15 -2.08 -2.56
CA HIS A 415 29.68 -3.41 -2.32
C HIS A 415 31.21 -3.36 -2.16
N PRO A 416 31.78 -4.02 -1.14
CA PRO A 416 33.21 -4.20 -1.04
C PRO A 416 33.74 -4.96 -2.26
N GLN A 417 35.00 -4.70 -2.61
CA GLN A 417 35.65 -5.38 -3.75
C GLN A 417 35.63 -6.90 -3.55
N GLY A 418 35.26 -7.63 -4.58
CA GLY A 418 35.22 -9.11 -4.58
C GLY A 418 33.97 -9.72 -3.90
N THR A 419 32.98 -8.90 -3.53
CA THR A 419 31.74 -9.40 -2.90
C THR A 419 30.53 -9.40 -3.84
N VAL A 420 30.73 -9.06 -5.11
CA VAL A 420 29.71 -9.10 -6.15
C VAL A 420 30.01 -10.27 -7.07
N ALA A 421 28.96 -10.96 -7.53
CA ALA A 421 29.11 -12.01 -8.54
C ALA A 421 29.79 -11.45 -9.80
N TYR A 422 30.67 -12.22 -10.40
CA TYR A 422 31.48 -11.81 -11.53
C TYR A 422 31.43 -12.85 -12.65
N GLU A 423 31.82 -12.42 -13.85
CA GLU A 423 31.96 -13.33 -14.99
C GLU A 423 33.09 -14.34 -14.76
N TYR A 424 32.80 -15.62 -14.86
CA TYR A 424 33.77 -16.68 -14.75
C TYR A 424 34.29 -17.08 -16.15
N THR A 425 35.61 -17.02 -16.33
CA THR A 425 36.27 -17.31 -17.61
C THR A 425 37.17 -18.59 -17.56
N GLY A 426 37.13 -19.33 -16.45
CA GLY A 426 37.89 -20.55 -16.27
C GLY A 426 37.19 -21.81 -16.80
N GLU A 427 37.75 -22.98 -16.55
CA GLU A 427 37.16 -24.29 -16.85
C GLU A 427 35.96 -24.54 -15.91
N LEU A 428 34.85 -24.99 -16.49
CA LEU A 428 33.67 -25.37 -15.71
C LEU A 428 33.84 -26.77 -15.15
N PRO A 429 33.39 -27.04 -13.91
CA PRO A 429 33.35 -28.41 -13.40
C PRO A 429 32.45 -29.26 -14.28
N GLY A 430 32.92 -30.43 -14.69
CA GLY A 430 32.21 -31.40 -15.53
C GLY A 430 31.02 -32.06 -14.83
#